data_6a3ea5cb582f6d343ee925c85d96df86
#
_entry.id   6a3ea5cb582f6d343ee925c85d96df86
#
_cell.length_a   1.000
_cell.length_b   1.000
_cell.length_c   1.000
_cell.angle_alpha   90.00
_cell.angle_beta   90.00
_cell.angle_gamma   90.00
#
_symmetry.space_group_name_H-M   'P 1'
#
loop_
_entity.id
_entity.type
_entity.pdbx_description
1 polymer ?
#
loop_
_entity_poly.entity_id
_entity_poly.type
_entity_poly.pdbx_seq_one_letter_code
_entity_poly.pdbx_strand_id
1 'polypeptide(L)'
;SRPMHRVSSLAVALLLTAAVWPVQGETRCTGTVYLTFDTGNMAQAETIARILGQEQVKATFFLANEKTFRDDHALDPAWRDYWRARAAEGHAFGNHSFRHVYLKRDLPDGKLLATVNYDGPEIRLDERGFCAELKKVDESFHGLTGQHLSGLWRAPGGRTTQGAIRWAANC
;
A
#
# COMPACT_ATOMS: atom_id res chain seq x y z
N SER A 1 -62.51 72.58 -27.91
CA SER A 1 -62.34 71.26 -27.28
C SER A 1 -61.76 70.26 -28.26
N ARG A 2 -60.53 69.86 -28.03
CA ARG A 2 -59.81 68.79 -28.76
C ARG A 2 -59.64 67.60 -27.83
N PRO A 3 -59.86 66.36 -28.30
CA PRO A 3 -59.66 65.16 -27.47
C PRO A 3 -58.17 64.80 -27.40
N MET A 4 -57.70 64.46 -26.21
CA MET A 4 -56.39 63.92 -25.93
C MET A 4 -56.31 62.45 -26.33
N HIS A 5 -55.38 62.11 -27.23
CA HIS A 5 -55.05 60.73 -27.57
C HIS A 5 -54.17 60.12 -26.48
N ARG A 6 -54.66 59.07 -25.85
CA ARG A 6 -53.83 58.23 -24.94
C ARG A 6 -52.98 57.30 -25.77
N VAL A 7 -51.67 57.41 -25.60
CA VAL A 7 -50.74 56.46 -26.17
C VAL A 7 -50.51 55.35 -25.13
N SER A 8 -50.98 54.16 -25.44
CA SER A 8 -50.71 52.96 -24.62
C SER A 8 -49.35 52.37 -24.94
N SER A 9 -48.43 52.46 -24.01
CA SER A 9 -47.10 51.83 -24.09
C SER A 9 -47.23 50.34 -23.77
N LEU A 10 -47.06 49.50 -24.79
CA LEU A 10 -46.88 48.05 -24.59
C LEU A 10 -45.42 47.81 -24.12
N ALA A 11 -45.27 47.36 -22.90
CA ALA A 11 -44.00 46.88 -22.38
C ALA A 11 -43.83 45.41 -22.83
N VAL A 12 -42.89 45.15 -23.74
CA VAL A 12 -42.49 43.80 -24.13
C VAL A 12 -41.50 43.28 -23.09
N ALA A 13 -41.92 42.35 -22.29
CA ALA A 13 -41.06 41.65 -21.35
C ALA A 13 -40.29 40.56 -22.10
N LEU A 14 -38.97 40.75 -22.26
CA LEU A 14 -38.06 39.77 -22.82
C LEU A 14 -37.74 38.73 -21.72
N LEU A 15 -38.32 37.55 -21.79
CA LEU A 15 -37.96 36.40 -20.92
C LEU A 15 -36.68 35.77 -21.46
N LEU A 16 -35.56 36.07 -20.78
CA LEU A 16 -34.29 35.37 -20.97
C LEU A 16 -34.40 33.97 -20.31
N THR A 17 -34.71 32.97 -21.08
CA THR A 17 -34.55 31.56 -20.65
C THR A 17 -33.07 31.21 -20.66
N ALA A 18 -32.43 31.19 -19.49
CA ALA A 18 -31.11 30.62 -19.32
C ALA A 18 -31.21 29.11 -19.56
N ALA A 19 -30.69 28.64 -20.69
CA ALA A 19 -30.50 27.23 -20.97
C ALA A 19 -29.45 26.68 -20.00
N VAL A 20 -29.90 25.98 -18.95
CA VAL A 20 -29.02 25.20 -18.08
C VAL A 20 -28.61 23.96 -18.90
N TRP A 21 -27.39 24.00 -19.40
CA TRP A 21 -26.79 22.82 -20.02
C TRP A 21 -26.52 21.81 -18.91
N PRO A 22 -27.00 20.55 -19.04
CA PRO A 22 -26.63 19.53 -18.07
C PRO A 22 -25.12 19.33 -18.15
N VAL A 23 -24.42 19.58 -17.05
CA VAL A 23 -23.05 19.13 -16.87
C VAL A 23 -23.09 17.62 -17.05
N GLN A 24 -22.58 17.16 -18.19
CA GLN A 24 -22.49 15.73 -18.47
C GLN A 24 -21.64 15.10 -17.40
N GLY A 25 -22.23 14.09 -16.74
CA GLY A 25 -21.74 13.47 -15.55
C GLY A 25 -20.27 13.10 -15.61
N GLU A 26 -19.60 13.36 -14.51
CA GLU A 26 -18.33 12.76 -14.19
C GLU A 26 -18.42 11.27 -14.50
N THR A 27 -17.59 10.80 -15.42
CA THR A 27 -17.40 9.36 -15.62
C THR A 27 -16.93 8.81 -14.28
N ARG A 28 -17.82 8.17 -13.55
CA ARG A 28 -17.49 7.54 -12.26
C ARG A 28 -16.35 6.57 -12.53
N CYS A 29 -15.17 6.88 -12.00
CA CYS A 29 -14.08 5.94 -11.94
C CYS A 29 -14.56 4.71 -11.17
N THR A 30 -14.60 3.55 -11.83
CA THR A 30 -15.05 2.28 -11.23
C THR A 30 -13.88 1.41 -10.78
N GLY A 31 -12.64 1.83 -11.07
CA GLY A 31 -11.43 1.12 -10.68
C GLY A 31 -10.96 1.50 -9.29
N THR A 32 -10.40 0.53 -8.56
CA THR A 32 -9.69 0.74 -7.29
C THR A 32 -8.20 0.55 -7.51
N VAL A 33 -7.40 1.52 -7.08
CA VAL A 33 -5.94 1.41 -7.05
C VAL A 33 -5.51 1.14 -5.62
N TYR A 34 -4.73 0.08 -5.41
CA TYR A 34 -4.13 -0.24 -4.13
C TYR A 34 -2.70 0.29 -4.09
N LEU A 35 -2.46 1.29 -3.24
CA LEU A 35 -1.12 1.83 -3.03
C LEU A 35 -0.36 0.93 -2.06
N THR A 36 0.85 0.51 -2.46
CA THR A 36 1.65 -0.40 -1.65
C THR A 36 3.10 0.05 -1.60
N PHE A 37 3.75 -0.20 -0.46
CA PHE A 37 5.17 0.05 -0.25
C PHE A 37 5.83 -1.19 0.34
N ASP A 38 7.00 -1.52 -0.16
CA ASP A 38 7.87 -2.48 0.48
C ASP A 38 8.86 -1.74 1.39
N THR A 39 9.30 -2.36 2.48
CA THR A 39 10.43 -1.82 3.25
C THR A 39 11.69 -1.78 2.39
N GLY A 40 12.62 -0.97 2.78
CA GLY A 40 13.92 -0.82 2.19
C GLY A 40 14.80 -0.06 3.18
N ASN A 41 15.66 0.84 2.72
CA ASN A 41 16.51 1.61 3.63
C ASN A 41 15.78 2.65 4.50
N MET A 42 14.47 2.79 4.36
CA MET A 42 13.58 3.66 5.15
C MET A 42 13.89 5.16 5.08
N ALA A 43 14.78 5.61 4.20
CA ALA A 43 15.17 7.03 4.13
C ALA A 43 13.99 7.96 3.78
N GLN A 44 12.99 7.48 3.08
CA GLN A 44 11.80 8.24 2.70
C GLN A 44 10.57 7.95 3.58
N ALA A 45 10.71 7.16 4.64
CA ALA A 45 9.60 6.70 5.45
C ALA A 45 8.74 7.85 5.99
N GLU A 46 9.36 8.86 6.60
CA GLU A 46 8.66 10.02 7.14
C GLU A 46 8.02 10.90 6.06
N THR A 47 8.67 11.03 4.90
CA THR A 47 8.11 11.78 3.76
C THR A 47 6.86 11.08 3.23
N ILE A 48 6.92 9.76 3.05
CA ILE A 48 5.77 8.95 2.60
C ILE A 48 4.64 9.05 3.62
N ALA A 49 4.93 8.88 4.92
CA ALA A 49 3.95 8.99 5.98
C ALA A 49 3.23 10.34 5.98
N ARG A 50 3.97 11.42 5.85
CA ARG A 50 3.42 12.78 5.79
C ARG A 50 2.50 12.96 4.59
N ILE A 51 2.91 12.50 3.40
CA ILE A 51 2.10 12.61 2.18
C ILE A 51 0.80 11.80 2.32
N LEU A 52 0.89 10.54 2.78
CA LEU A 52 -0.29 9.70 3.00
C LEU A 52 -1.28 10.35 3.96
N GLY A 53 -0.78 10.97 5.03
CA GLY A 53 -1.61 11.71 5.99
C GLY A 53 -2.25 12.96 5.39
N GLN A 54 -1.50 13.76 4.63
CA GLN A 54 -2.01 14.96 3.96
C GLN A 54 -3.10 14.65 2.93
N GLU A 55 -2.88 13.61 2.12
CA GLU A 55 -3.81 13.18 1.07
C GLU A 55 -4.92 12.24 1.60
N GLN A 56 -4.90 11.89 2.89
CA GLN A 56 -5.83 10.95 3.51
C GLN A 56 -5.92 9.60 2.79
N VAL A 57 -4.82 9.15 2.21
CA VAL A 57 -4.72 7.89 1.47
C VAL A 57 -4.22 6.78 2.40
N LYS A 58 -4.86 5.61 2.33
CA LYS A 58 -4.38 4.40 3.00
C LYS A 58 -3.53 3.58 2.05
N ALA A 59 -2.52 2.93 2.60
CA ALA A 59 -1.59 2.07 1.87
C ALA A 59 -1.42 0.72 2.57
N THR A 60 -0.84 -0.23 1.86
CA THR A 60 -0.36 -1.49 2.43
C THR A 60 1.17 -1.47 2.45
N PHE A 61 1.76 -1.72 3.61
CA PHE A 61 3.20 -1.84 3.79
C PHE A 61 3.58 -3.32 3.87
N PHE A 62 4.47 -3.78 2.99
CA PHE A 62 5.02 -5.13 3.03
C PHE A 62 6.38 -5.10 3.72
N LEU A 63 6.48 -5.79 4.84
CA LEU A 63 7.56 -5.63 5.79
C LEU A 63 8.62 -6.73 5.67
N ALA A 64 9.88 -6.32 5.58
CA ALA A 64 11.08 -7.11 5.79
C ALA A 64 11.98 -6.39 6.80
N ASN A 65 12.91 -7.11 7.44
CA ASN A 65 13.84 -6.49 8.39
C ASN A 65 15.13 -6.05 7.69
N GLU A 66 14.98 -5.16 6.72
CA GLU A 66 16.10 -4.63 5.95
C GLU A 66 16.90 -3.58 6.72
N LYS A 67 18.18 -3.45 6.37
CA LYS A 67 19.05 -2.43 6.93
C LYS A 67 18.60 -1.05 6.51
N THR A 68 18.47 -0.12 7.48
CA THR A 68 18.02 1.24 7.22
C THR A 68 19.19 2.21 7.02
N PHE A 69 18.88 3.44 6.64
CA PHE A 69 19.85 4.52 6.52
C PHE A 69 20.45 4.96 7.88
N ARG A 70 19.88 4.50 9.00
CA ARG A 70 20.36 4.76 10.36
C ARG A 70 21.32 3.68 10.88
N ASP A 71 21.70 2.73 10.04
CA ASP A 71 22.48 1.54 10.41
C ASP A 71 21.79 0.55 11.35
N ASP A 72 20.51 0.76 11.66
CA ASP A 72 19.60 -0.19 12.31
C ASP A 72 18.80 -1.00 11.24
N HIS A 73 17.76 -1.73 11.68
CA HIS A 73 16.88 -2.47 10.77
C HIS A 73 15.43 -2.00 10.92
N ALA A 74 14.66 -2.19 9.86
CA ALA A 74 13.30 -1.64 9.73
C ALA A 74 12.31 -2.14 10.81
N LEU A 75 12.56 -3.29 11.43
CA LEU A 75 11.75 -3.85 12.53
C LEU A 75 12.45 -3.79 13.89
N ASP A 76 13.50 -3.00 14.03
CA ASP A 76 14.14 -2.77 15.32
C ASP A 76 13.29 -1.85 16.22
N PRO A 77 13.49 -1.90 17.55
CA PRO A 77 12.74 -1.07 18.49
C PRO A 77 12.79 0.43 18.20
N ALA A 78 13.83 0.93 17.53
CA ALA A 78 13.97 2.32 17.12
C ALA A 78 12.87 2.78 16.16
N TRP A 79 12.22 1.85 15.45
CA TRP A 79 11.12 2.13 14.51
C TRP A 79 9.72 1.92 15.10
N ARG A 80 9.64 1.61 16.41
CA ARG A 80 8.37 1.33 17.10
C ARG A 80 7.34 2.44 16.91
N ASP A 81 7.71 3.68 17.17
CA ASP A 81 6.77 4.81 17.13
C ASP A 81 6.30 5.06 15.69
N TYR A 82 7.19 4.89 14.72
CA TYR A 82 6.83 4.97 13.29
C TYR A 82 5.76 3.93 12.92
N TRP A 83 5.99 2.66 13.25
CA TRP A 83 5.03 1.59 12.90
C TRP A 83 3.73 1.69 13.68
N ARG A 84 3.78 2.08 14.94
CA ARG A 84 2.57 2.34 15.74
C ARG A 84 1.72 3.46 15.15
N ALA A 85 2.34 4.55 14.72
CA ALA A 85 1.62 5.64 14.06
C ALA A 85 0.95 5.17 12.77
N ARG A 86 1.68 4.43 11.90
CA ARG A 86 1.10 3.87 10.66
C ARG A 86 -0.06 2.92 10.95
N ALA A 87 0.05 2.08 11.97
CA ALA A 87 -1.02 1.18 12.41
C ALA A 87 -2.24 1.96 12.92
N ALA A 88 -2.04 2.98 13.75
CA ALA A 88 -3.10 3.83 14.27
C ALA A 88 -3.80 4.64 13.18
N GLU A 89 -3.10 5.02 12.13
CA GLU A 89 -3.65 5.68 10.94
C GLU A 89 -4.50 4.74 10.08
N GLY A 90 -4.51 3.43 10.35
CA GLY A 90 -5.33 2.45 9.63
C GLY A 90 -4.74 1.99 8.30
N HIS A 91 -3.42 2.02 8.16
CA HIS A 91 -2.73 1.33 7.07
C HIS A 91 -2.78 -0.18 7.27
N ALA A 92 -2.68 -0.94 6.17
CA ALA A 92 -2.55 -2.39 6.20
C ALA A 92 -1.07 -2.81 6.17
N PHE A 93 -0.79 -4.00 6.70
CA PHE A 93 0.57 -4.53 6.76
C PHE A 93 0.58 -5.96 6.24
N GLY A 94 1.50 -6.24 5.34
CA GLY A 94 1.76 -7.56 4.76
C GLY A 94 3.19 -8.00 5.00
N ASN A 95 3.50 -9.20 4.61
CA ASN A 95 4.77 -9.87 4.82
C ASN A 95 5.66 -9.79 3.57
N HIS A 96 6.95 -9.47 3.75
CA HIS A 96 7.95 -9.44 2.68
C HIS A 96 9.16 -10.34 2.95
N SER A 97 9.00 -11.35 3.81
CA SER A 97 10.00 -12.21 4.43
C SER A 97 11.05 -11.45 5.27
N PHE A 98 11.46 -12.07 6.39
CA PHE A 98 12.26 -11.36 7.39
C PHE A 98 13.62 -10.89 6.86
N ARG A 99 14.34 -11.78 6.17
CA ARG A 99 15.64 -11.48 5.58
C ARG A 99 15.58 -11.01 4.13
N HIS A 100 14.38 -10.56 3.65
CA HIS A 100 14.17 -10.15 2.27
C HIS A 100 14.63 -11.21 1.26
N VAL A 101 14.05 -12.42 1.39
CA VAL A 101 14.52 -13.61 0.69
C VAL A 101 14.09 -13.61 -0.77
N TYR A 102 15.05 -13.56 -1.69
CA TYR A 102 14.81 -13.71 -3.12
C TYR A 102 14.75 -15.17 -3.52
N LEU A 103 13.58 -15.63 -3.94
CA LEU A 103 13.36 -16.99 -4.42
C LEU A 103 13.93 -17.18 -5.82
N LYS A 104 14.68 -18.26 -6.01
CA LYS A 104 15.29 -18.60 -7.30
C LYS A 104 14.53 -19.71 -8.02
N ARG A 105 14.34 -20.87 -7.38
CA ARG A 105 13.65 -22.03 -7.93
C ARG A 105 13.33 -23.07 -6.87
N ASP A 106 12.39 -23.96 -7.20
CA ASP A 106 12.20 -25.23 -6.51
C ASP A 106 13.35 -26.19 -6.85
N LEU A 107 13.78 -26.97 -5.86
CA LEU A 107 14.85 -27.97 -6.02
C LEU A 107 14.24 -29.39 -6.07
N PRO A 108 14.94 -30.38 -6.70
CA PRO A 108 14.45 -31.74 -6.76
C PRO A 108 14.28 -32.41 -5.40
N ASP A 109 15.01 -31.96 -4.37
CA ASP A 109 14.93 -32.46 -2.99
C ASP A 109 13.75 -31.85 -2.19
N GLY A 110 12.87 -31.13 -2.87
CA GLY A 110 11.69 -30.51 -2.25
C GLY A 110 11.97 -29.21 -1.50
N LYS A 111 13.18 -28.67 -1.58
CA LYS A 111 13.55 -27.39 -0.99
C LYS A 111 13.43 -26.23 -1.98
N LEU A 112 13.49 -25.01 -1.48
CA LEU A 112 13.64 -23.81 -2.27
C LEU A 112 15.10 -23.35 -2.26
N LEU A 113 15.63 -23.00 -3.44
CA LEU A 113 16.85 -22.23 -3.55
C LEU A 113 16.49 -20.74 -3.53
N ALA A 114 17.17 -19.99 -2.69
CA ALA A 114 16.97 -18.54 -2.52
C ALA A 114 18.27 -17.83 -2.20
N THR A 115 18.26 -16.50 -2.23
CA THR A 115 19.34 -15.68 -1.68
C THR A 115 18.80 -14.75 -0.62
N VAL A 116 19.61 -14.44 0.37
CA VAL A 116 19.31 -13.36 1.34
C VAL A 116 19.65 -12.04 0.67
N ASN A 117 18.68 -11.16 0.56
CA ASN A 117 18.74 -9.99 -0.29
C ASN A 117 19.08 -10.34 -1.76
N TYR A 118 19.28 -9.33 -2.60
CA TYR A 118 19.49 -9.52 -4.04
C TYR A 118 20.79 -10.27 -4.37
N ASP A 119 21.87 -9.91 -3.73
CA ASP A 119 23.24 -10.36 -3.96
C ASP A 119 23.90 -11.07 -2.76
N GLY A 120 23.10 -11.41 -1.77
CA GLY A 120 23.57 -12.10 -0.59
C GLY A 120 23.80 -13.61 -0.81
N PRO A 121 24.15 -14.33 0.26
CA PRO A 121 24.45 -15.74 0.18
C PRO A 121 23.25 -16.58 -0.27
N GLU A 122 23.53 -17.64 -1.04
CA GLU A 122 22.53 -18.65 -1.36
C GLU A 122 22.14 -19.45 -0.10
N ILE A 123 20.86 -19.68 0.04
CA ILE A 123 20.29 -20.50 1.11
C ILE A 123 19.32 -21.52 0.52
N ARG A 124 19.14 -22.64 1.26
CA ARG A 124 18.12 -23.63 0.97
C ARG A 124 17.10 -23.63 2.07
N LEU A 125 15.84 -23.51 1.72
CA LEU A 125 14.72 -23.47 2.67
C LEU A 125 13.84 -24.69 2.43
N ASP A 126 13.53 -25.40 3.48
CA ASP A 126 12.36 -26.28 3.55
C ASP A 126 11.11 -25.46 3.96
N GLU A 127 9.93 -26.09 4.00
CA GLU A 127 8.68 -25.43 4.36
C GLU A 127 8.78 -24.76 5.74
N ARG A 128 9.34 -25.45 6.72
CA ARG A 128 9.51 -24.90 8.08
C ARG A 128 10.41 -23.66 8.09
N GLY A 129 11.51 -23.70 7.36
CA GLY A 129 12.43 -22.56 7.25
C GLY A 129 11.81 -21.36 6.53
N PHE A 130 11.02 -21.63 5.48
CA PHE A 130 10.26 -20.60 4.79
C PHE A 130 9.18 -19.97 5.69
N CYS A 131 8.38 -20.79 6.37
CA CYS A 131 7.37 -20.30 7.31
C CYS A 131 8.00 -19.51 8.49
N ALA A 132 9.20 -19.90 8.93
CA ALA A 132 9.91 -19.15 9.95
C ALA A 132 10.30 -17.73 9.51
N GLU A 133 10.66 -17.53 8.22
CA GLU A 133 10.86 -16.19 7.65
C GLU A 133 9.60 -15.33 7.74
N LEU A 134 8.44 -15.90 7.41
CA LEU A 134 7.17 -15.16 7.45
C LEU A 134 6.74 -14.89 8.89
N LYS A 135 6.78 -15.90 9.75
CA LYS A 135 6.40 -15.80 11.16
C LYS A 135 7.23 -14.74 11.90
N LYS A 136 8.53 -14.69 11.65
CA LYS A 136 9.42 -13.74 12.31
C LYS A 136 9.09 -12.28 12.00
N VAL A 137 8.59 -11.96 10.81
CA VAL A 137 8.10 -10.61 10.49
C VAL A 137 6.88 -10.28 11.34
N ASP A 138 5.90 -11.19 11.39
CA ASP A 138 4.69 -10.98 12.17
C ASP A 138 4.98 -10.82 13.67
N GLU A 139 5.81 -11.68 14.23
CA GLU A 139 6.23 -11.60 15.64
C GLU A 139 6.95 -10.28 15.96
N SER A 140 7.85 -9.84 15.05
CA SER A 140 8.56 -8.56 15.22
C SER A 140 7.61 -7.38 15.16
N PHE A 141 6.72 -7.35 14.17
CA PHE A 141 5.72 -6.30 14.03
C PHE A 141 4.74 -6.28 15.22
N HIS A 142 4.28 -7.46 15.65
CA HIS A 142 3.43 -7.58 16.84
C HIS A 142 4.13 -7.04 18.10
N GLY A 143 5.40 -7.36 18.28
CA GLY A 143 6.21 -6.84 19.39
C GLY A 143 6.36 -5.32 19.39
N LEU A 144 6.36 -4.69 18.21
CA LEU A 144 6.43 -3.25 18.06
C LEU A 144 5.08 -2.56 18.27
N THR A 145 4.00 -3.13 17.74
CA THR A 145 2.71 -2.43 17.57
C THR A 145 1.56 -3.03 18.38
N GLY A 146 1.67 -4.28 18.79
CA GLY A 146 0.57 -5.06 19.37
C GLY A 146 -0.42 -5.61 18.34
N GLN A 147 -0.18 -5.39 17.02
CA GLN A 147 -1.03 -5.87 15.94
C GLN A 147 -0.31 -6.96 15.13
N HIS A 148 -1.08 -7.87 14.57
CA HIS A 148 -0.59 -8.87 13.62
C HIS A 148 -0.68 -8.35 12.18
N LEU A 149 0.14 -8.92 11.29
CA LEU A 149 0.05 -8.67 9.87
C LEU A 149 -1.26 -9.23 9.31
N SER A 150 -1.73 -8.66 8.20
CA SER A 150 -2.75 -9.30 7.37
C SER A 150 -2.17 -10.55 6.69
N GLY A 151 -3.03 -11.47 6.27
CA GLY A 151 -2.61 -12.69 5.56
C GLY A 151 -2.05 -12.45 4.14
N LEU A 152 -1.47 -11.27 3.88
CA LEU A 152 -0.88 -10.92 2.58
C LEU A 152 0.63 -11.15 2.61
N TRP A 153 1.14 -11.84 1.61
CA TRP A 153 2.56 -11.99 1.37
C TRP A 153 2.95 -11.51 -0.03
N ARG A 154 4.06 -10.78 -0.10
CA ARG A 154 4.70 -10.35 -1.36
C ARG A 154 6.12 -10.92 -1.40
N ALA A 155 6.42 -11.67 -2.45
CA ALA A 155 7.77 -12.19 -2.65
C ALA A 155 8.74 -11.05 -3.03
N PRO A 156 9.90 -10.94 -2.38
CA PRO A 156 10.96 -10.00 -2.76
C PRO A 156 11.31 -10.09 -4.24
N GLY A 157 11.44 -8.93 -4.89
CA GLY A 157 11.70 -8.84 -6.32
C GLY A 157 10.59 -9.37 -7.23
N GLY A 158 9.40 -9.64 -6.70
CA GLY A 158 8.26 -10.16 -7.44
C GLY A 158 8.43 -11.60 -7.94
N ARG A 159 9.50 -12.31 -7.54
CA ARG A 159 9.76 -13.70 -7.94
C ARG A 159 9.22 -14.68 -6.92
N THR A 160 8.48 -15.65 -7.41
CA THR A 160 7.99 -16.74 -6.59
C THR A 160 8.15 -18.09 -7.29
N THR A 161 7.92 -19.18 -6.59
CA THR A 161 7.91 -20.55 -7.09
C THR A 161 6.61 -21.23 -6.69
N GLN A 162 6.27 -22.34 -7.34
CA GLN A 162 5.07 -23.12 -6.98
C GLN A 162 5.16 -23.68 -5.55
N GLY A 163 6.36 -24.06 -5.11
CA GLY A 163 6.61 -24.50 -3.74
C GLY A 163 6.35 -23.39 -2.73
N ALA A 164 6.89 -22.20 -2.97
CA ALA A 164 6.71 -21.05 -2.09
C ALA A 164 5.24 -20.61 -2.00
N ILE A 165 4.50 -20.60 -3.11
CA ILE A 165 3.07 -20.25 -3.11
C ILE A 165 2.28 -21.22 -2.22
N ARG A 166 2.52 -22.53 -2.36
CA ARG A 166 1.85 -23.55 -1.52
C ARG A 166 2.18 -23.38 -0.05
N TRP A 167 3.46 -23.17 0.28
CA TRP A 167 3.89 -23.01 1.67
C TRP A 167 3.37 -21.71 2.29
N ALA A 168 3.39 -20.60 1.56
CA ALA A 168 2.84 -19.34 2.05
C ALA A 168 1.35 -19.43 2.41
N ALA A 169 0.59 -20.27 1.71
CA ALA A 169 -0.81 -20.51 2.03
C ALA A 169 -1.01 -21.33 3.32
N ASN A 170 0.02 -22.08 3.75
CA ASN A 170 -0.02 -22.95 4.94
C ASN A 170 0.59 -22.29 6.18
N CYS A 171 1.44 -21.28 5.97
CA CYS A 171 2.07 -20.57 7.08
C CYS A 171 1.14 -19.56 7.73
#